data_2492c1251ab1f0d8b68617bab487d075
#
_entry.id   2492c1251ab1f0d8b68617bab487d075
#
_cell.length_a   1.000
_cell.length_b   1.000
_cell.length_c   1.000
_cell.angle_alpha   90.00
_cell.angle_beta   90.00
_cell.angle_gamma   90.00
#
_symmetry.space_group_name_H-M   'P 1'
#
loop_
_entity.id
_entity.type
_entity.pdbx_description
1 polymer ?
#
loop_
_entity_poly.entity_id
_entity_poly.type
_entity_poly.pdbx_seq_one_letter_code
_entity_poly.pdbx_strand_id
1 'polypeptide(L)'
;MSHQLTIEPLGATIEVDDGQTVLDAALRNGIYLPHACGHGLCGSCKVQVCDGEVDIGDANPFALMDFEREEGKALACCATLAADTVIEADIEAEPDAEVIPVRDFAAEVCRIDDLTPTIRAIHLRLNQPMRFQAGQYVQLEIPGLNQSRAFSVACAPGRTAATGEIELNIRRVPGGVGTGYLHEQLKPGDRLRLSGPYGRFFVRKSARMPLLFLAGGSGLSSPRSMIHDLLESGWDQPITLVYGQRNLGELYYDAEFRDLAQRHANFSYVPAVSDPPGDGAPVRQGFVHEVARTHFDGSFAGHQAYLCGPPAMIDACITTLMQGRLFERDIFHERFISAADAQQVRSPLFRKV
;
A
#
# COMPACT_ATOMS: atom_id res chain seq x y z
N MET A 1 -32.61 0.59 3.76
CA MET A 1 -32.84 -0.49 4.78
C MET A 1 -31.45 -1.03 5.11
N SER A 2 -31.22 -1.46 6.34
CA SER A 2 -29.95 -2.10 6.71
C SER A 2 -30.19 -3.60 6.86
N HIS A 3 -29.11 -4.38 6.68
CA HIS A 3 -29.09 -5.83 6.85
C HIS A 3 -28.03 -6.23 7.88
N GLN A 4 -28.18 -7.41 8.46
CA GLN A 4 -27.21 -7.98 9.39
C GLN A 4 -26.21 -8.84 8.63
N LEU A 5 -24.91 -8.63 8.85
CA LEU A 5 -23.83 -9.44 8.33
C LEU A 5 -23.12 -10.16 9.47
N THR A 6 -23.17 -11.49 9.48
CA THR A 6 -22.35 -12.30 10.38
C THR A 6 -21.10 -12.79 9.66
N ILE A 7 -19.94 -12.60 10.29
CA ILE A 7 -18.64 -12.90 9.71
C ILE A 7 -17.98 -14.04 10.50
N GLU A 8 -17.89 -15.22 9.88
CA GLU A 8 -17.21 -16.39 10.43
C GLU A 8 -15.72 -16.41 9.97
N PRO A 9 -14.79 -16.98 10.76
CA PRO A 9 -15.02 -17.72 12.01
C PRO A 9 -15.10 -16.83 13.28
N LEU A 10 -15.21 -15.51 13.14
CA LEU A 10 -15.23 -14.60 14.30
C LEU A 10 -16.54 -14.63 15.07
N GLY A 11 -17.63 -15.08 14.47
CA GLY A 11 -18.99 -14.99 15.03
C GLY A 11 -19.46 -13.53 15.22
N ALA A 12 -18.82 -12.58 14.54
CA ALA A 12 -19.12 -11.17 14.68
C ALA A 12 -20.28 -10.77 13.78
N THR A 13 -21.32 -10.13 14.35
CA THR A 13 -22.45 -9.59 13.58
C THR A 13 -22.39 -8.07 13.55
N ILE A 14 -22.50 -7.49 12.36
CA ILE A 14 -22.48 -6.04 12.13
C ILE A 14 -23.66 -5.63 11.28
N GLU A 15 -24.07 -4.37 11.39
CA GLU A 15 -25.08 -3.75 10.54
C GLU A 15 -24.41 -3.20 9.26
N VAL A 16 -25.03 -3.45 8.10
CA VAL A 16 -24.56 -3.03 6.78
C VAL A 16 -25.64 -2.18 6.13
N ASP A 17 -25.30 -0.97 5.74
CA ASP A 17 -26.22 -0.05 5.08
C ASP A 17 -26.54 -0.51 3.65
N ASP A 18 -27.72 -0.12 3.16
CA ASP A 18 -28.12 -0.39 1.77
C ASP A 18 -27.09 0.17 0.78
N GLY A 19 -26.62 -0.68 -0.14
CA GLY A 19 -25.59 -0.36 -1.11
C GLY A 19 -24.15 -0.29 -0.56
N GLN A 20 -23.94 -0.49 0.75
CA GLN A 20 -22.61 -0.61 1.32
C GLN A 20 -22.01 -1.98 1.01
N THR A 21 -20.74 -2.03 0.60
CA THR A 21 -20.07 -3.31 0.33
C THR A 21 -19.71 -4.05 1.62
N VAL A 22 -19.68 -5.37 1.55
CA VAL A 22 -19.25 -6.26 2.65
C VAL A 22 -17.88 -5.84 3.20
N LEU A 23 -16.92 -5.53 2.32
CA LEU A 23 -15.59 -5.08 2.72
C LEU A 23 -15.62 -3.75 3.47
N ASP A 24 -16.33 -2.75 2.94
CA ASP A 24 -16.39 -1.42 3.58
C ASP A 24 -17.05 -1.52 4.97
N ALA A 25 -18.17 -2.26 5.09
CA ALA A 25 -18.84 -2.48 6.36
C ALA A 25 -17.92 -3.17 7.39
N ALA A 26 -17.23 -4.24 6.99
CA ALA A 26 -16.31 -4.95 7.87
C ALA A 26 -15.17 -4.04 8.35
N LEU A 27 -14.50 -3.33 7.44
CA LEU A 27 -13.37 -2.45 7.78
C LEU A 27 -13.78 -1.27 8.68
N ARG A 28 -14.97 -0.69 8.47
CA ARG A 28 -15.51 0.38 9.32
C ARG A 28 -15.88 -0.09 10.72
N ASN A 29 -16.19 -1.37 10.87
CA ASN A 29 -16.44 -2.02 12.17
C ASN A 29 -15.18 -2.63 12.78
N GLY A 30 -13.99 -2.38 12.21
CA GLY A 30 -12.72 -2.88 12.73
C GLY A 30 -12.51 -4.37 12.49
N ILE A 31 -13.22 -4.97 11.51
CA ILE A 31 -13.00 -6.35 11.11
C ILE A 31 -12.21 -6.33 9.80
N TYR A 32 -11.02 -6.86 9.86
CA TYR A 32 -10.18 -6.97 8.66
C TYR A 32 -10.60 -8.19 7.83
N LEU A 33 -10.96 -7.94 6.58
CA LEU A 33 -11.08 -8.98 5.55
C LEU A 33 -9.88 -8.87 4.60
N PRO A 34 -9.26 -9.99 4.20
CA PRO A 34 -8.17 -9.97 3.21
C PRO A 34 -8.60 -9.23 1.94
N HIS A 35 -7.80 -8.26 1.52
CA HIS A 35 -8.09 -7.49 0.30
C HIS A 35 -6.82 -6.83 -0.23
N ALA A 36 -6.82 -6.46 -1.53
CA ALA A 36 -5.73 -5.71 -2.14
C ALA A 36 -6.25 -4.55 -3.01
N CYS A 37 -6.86 -4.82 -4.19
CA CYS A 37 -7.25 -3.77 -5.12
C CYS A 37 -8.47 -2.94 -4.67
N GLY A 38 -9.40 -3.51 -3.94
CA GLY A 38 -10.66 -2.88 -3.52
C GLY A 38 -11.68 -2.63 -4.65
N HIS A 39 -11.44 -3.14 -5.87
CA HIS A 39 -12.22 -2.82 -7.07
C HIS A 39 -12.61 -4.04 -7.91
N GLY A 40 -12.71 -5.23 -7.31
CA GLY A 40 -13.19 -6.44 -7.97
C GLY A 40 -12.22 -7.08 -8.98
N LEU A 41 -10.94 -6.68 -9.03
CA LEU A 41 -10.01 -7.07 -10.09
C LEU A 41 -9.04 -8.20 -9.72
N CYS A 42 -8.67 -8.33 -8.43
CA CYS A 42 -7.57 -9.21 -8.02
C CYS A 42 -8.00 -10.53 -7.35
N GLY A 43 -9.25 -10.63 -6.90
CA GLY A 43 -9.76 -11.83 -6.22
C GLY A 43 -9.30 -12.02 -4.78
N SER A 44 -8.48 -11.12 -4.20
CA SER A 44 -7.94 -11.27 -2.85
C SER A 44 -8.97 -11.18 -1.73
N CYS A 45 -10.16 -10.61 -2.00
CA CYS A 45 -11.23 -10.43 -1.02
C CYS A 45 -12.38 -11.43 -1.22
N LYS A 46 -12.08 -12.64 -1.70
CA LYS A 46 -13.08 -13.69 -1.81
C LYS A 46 -13.56 -14.13 -0.43
N VAL A 47 -14.88 -14.24 -0.31
CA VAL A 47 -15.57 -14.79 0.85
C VAL A 47 -16.55 -15.87 0.39
N GLN A 48 -16.87 -16.80 1.28
CA GLN A 48 -17.94 -17.79 1.06
C GLN A 48 -19.22 -17.26 1.66
N VAL A 49 -20.30 -17.16 0.89
CA VAL A 49 -21.65 -16.91 1.40
C VAL A 49 -22.20 -18.22 1.90
N CYS A 50 -22.42 -18.31 3.22
CA CYS A 50 -22.93 -19.53 3.89
C CYS A 50 -24.44 -19.54 4.03
N ASP A 51 -25.04 -18.37 4.22
CA ASP A 51 -26.50 -18.16 4.32
C ASP A 51 -26.85 -16.74 3.90
N GLY A 52 -28.09 -16.52 3.41
CA GLY A 52 -28.55 -15.23 2.93
C GLY A 52 -28.32 -15.01 1.43
N GLU A 53 -28.41 -13.75 1.00
CA GLU A 53 -28.33 -13.36 -0.41
C GLU A 53 -27.48 -12.09 -0.59
N VAL A 54 -26.59 -12.09 -1.58
CA VAL A 54 -25.74 -10.96 -1.94
C VAL A 54 -25.87 -10.61 -3.42
N ASP A 55 -25.84 -9.33 -3.74
CA ASP A 55 -25.55 -8.85 -5.09
C ASP A 55 -24.01 -8.79 -5.26
N ILE A 56 -23.49 -9.52 -6.24
CA ILE A 56 -22.04 -9.63 -6.49
C ILE A 56 -21.44 -8.38 -7.17
N GLY A 57 -22.27 -7.43 -7.59
CA GLY A 57 -21.84 -6.19 -8.25
C GLY A 57 -20.96 -6.41 -9.48
N ASP A 58 -20.06 -5.45 -9.73
CA ASP A 58 -19.15 -5.43 -10.89
C ASP A 58 -17.90 -6.30 -10.71
N ALA A 59 -18.01 -7.49 -10.09
CA ALA A 59 -16.91 -8.41 -9.91
C ALA A 59 -16.36 -8.90 -11.27
N ASN A 60 -15.05 -8.73 -11.50
CA ASN A 60 -14.42 -9.18 -12.74
C ASN A 60 -14.50 -10.71 -12.87
N PRO A 61 -14.96 -11.25 -14.02
CA PRO A 61 -15.11 -12.70 -14.24
C PRO A 61 -13.82 -13.52 -14.08
N PHE A 62 -12.65 -12.91 -14.22
CA PHE A 62 -11.36 -13.58 -13.96
C PHE A 62 -10.98 -13.57 -12.47
N ALA A 63 -11.51 -12.62 -11.69
CA ALA A 63 -11.31 -12.56 -10.26
C ALA A 63 -12.33 -13.41 -9.48
N LEU A 64 -13.53 -13.59 -10.05
CA LEU A 64 -14.60 -14.44 -9.53
C LEU A 64 -15.20 -15.22 -10.71
N MET A 65 -14.74 -16.45 -10.91
CA MET A 65 -15.16 -17.32 -12.02
C MET A 65 -16.59 -17.82 -11.81
N ASP A 66 -17.27 -18.20 -12.90
CA ASP A 66 -18.69 -18.62 -12.85
C ASP A 66 -18.91 -19.81 -11.90
N PHE A 67 -18.02 -20.81 -11.91
CA PHE A 67 -18.13 -21.95 -11.00
C PHE A 67 -17.99 -21.53 -9.52
N GLU A 68 -17.17 -20.51 -9.22
CA GLU A 68 -17.03 -19.98 -7.85
C GLU A 68 -18.30 -19.25 -7.39
N ARG A 69 -18.99 -18.56 -8.33
CA ARG A 69 -20.30 -17.94 -8.08
C ARG A 69 -21.36 -19.00 -7.79
N GLU A 70 -21.35 -20.09 -8.58
CA GLU A 70 -22.23 -21.24 -8.37
C GLU A 70 -21.98 -21.93 -7.03
N GLU A 71 -20.73 -21.92 -6.54
CA GLU A 71 -20.36 -22.39 -5.20
C GLU A 71 -20.72 -21.39 -4.08
N GLY A 72 -21.30 -20.24 -4.40
CA GLY A 72 -21.68 -19.20 -3.42
C GLY A 72 -20.54 -18.30 -2.98
N LYS A 73 -19.46 -18.16 -3.77
CA LYS A 73 -18.41 -17.19 -3.46
C LYS A 73 -18.74 -15.79 -3.97
N ALA A 74 -18.27 -14.78 -3.24
CA ALA A 74 -18.39 -13.38 -3.62
C ALA A 74 -17.08 -12.63 -3.38
N LEU A 75 -16.90 -11.48 -4.04
CA LEU A 75 -15.81 -10.54 -3.73
C LEU A 75 -16.32 -9.49 -2.75
N ALA A 76 -15.84 -9.50 -1.52
CA ALA A 76 -16.31 -8.60 -0.45
C ALA A 76 -16.25 -7.11 -0.83
N CYS A 77 -15.31 -6.71 -1.71
CA CYS A 77 -15.18 -5.33 -2.17
C CYS A 77 -16.25 -4.90 -3.21
N CYS A 78 -17.01 -5.84 -3.78
CA CYS A 78 -18.07 -5.56 -4.75
C CYS A 78 -19.44 -5.98 -4.22
N ALA A 79 -19.48 -7.04 -3.38
CA ALA A 79 -20.72 -7.62 -2.90
C ALA A 79 -21.44 -6.68 -1.93
N THR A 80 -22.75 -6.49 -2.15
CA THR A 80 -23.69 -5.80 -1.26
C THR A 80 -24.75 -6.79 -0.78
N LEU A 81 -25.37 -6.53 0.39
CA LEU A 81 -26.35 -7.44 0.96
C LEU A 81 -27.74 -7.20 0.36
N ALA A 82 -28.44 -8.28 -0.02
CA ALA A 82 -29.86 -8.27 -0.39
C ALA A 82 -30.76 -8.78 0.74
N ALA A 83 -30.18 -9.47 1.72
CA ALA A 83 -30.84 -9.99 2.92
C ALA A 83 -29.82 -10.08 4.07
N ASP A 84 -30.27 -10.45 5.27
CA ASP A 84 -29.37 -10.84 6.36
C ASP A 84 -28.51 -12.01 5.90
N THR A 85 -27.20 -11.91 6.09
CA THR A 85 -26.24 -12.80 5.43
C THR A 85 -25.16 -13.30 6.40
N VAL A 86 -24.74 -14.53 6.21
CA VAL A 86 -23.58 -15.14 6.89
C VAL A 86 -22.50 -15.40 5.87
N ILE A 87 -21.30 -14.88 6.12
CA ILE A 87 -20.13 -15.16 5.30
C ILE A 87 -19.04 -15.86 6.11
N GLU A 88 -18.23 -16.67 5.43
CA GLU A 88 -16.95 -17.18 5.94
C GLU A 88 -15.81 -16.53 5.18
N ALA A 89 -14.82 -16.01 5.89
CA ALA A 89 -13.64 -15.38 5.34
C ALA A 89 -12.36 -15.98 5.95
N ASP A 90 -11.29 -16.00 5.16
CA ASP A 90 -9.97 -16.47 5.61
C ASP A 90 -9.29 -15.37 6.46
N ILE A 91 -9.66 -15.35 7.76
CA ILE A 91 -9.18 -14.35 8.71
C ILE A 91 -8.11 -14.95 9.58
N GLU A 92 -6.85 -14.61 9.29
CA GLU A 92 -5.72 -14.97 10.12
C GLU A 92 -5.38 -13.87 11.12
N ALA A 93 -5.09 -14.29 12.37
CA ALA A 93 -4.55 -13.39 13.38
C ALA A 93 -3.09 -13.06 13.07
N GLU A 94 -2.78 -11.78 12.90
CA GLU A 94 -1.42 -11.30 12.66
C GLU A 94 -0.93 -10.52 13.87
N PRO A 95 0.13 -10.99 14.58
CA PRO A 95 0.49 -10.48 15.91
C PRO A 95 0.76 -8.98 16.00
N ASP A 96 1.32 -8.39 14.94
CA ASP A 96 1.69 -6.97 14.93
C ASP A 96 0.62 -6.08 14.27
N ALA A 97 -0.52 -6.64 13.85
CA ALA A 97 -1.59 -5.89 13.23
C ALA A 97 -2.42 -5.11 14.26
N GLU A 98 -2.54 -3.81 14.05
CA GLU A 98 -3.50 -3.01 14.81
C GLU A 98 -4.87 -3.02 14.14
N VAL A 99 -5.92 -3.21 14.94
CA VAL A 99 -7.29 -3.07 14.49
C VAL A 99 -7.67 -1.58 14.54
N ILE A 100 -7.67 -0.95 13.36
CA ILE A 100 -8.00 0.47 13.21
C ILE A 100 -9.20 0.58 12.25
N PRO A 101 -10.40 0.95 12.75
CA PRO A 101 -11.57 1.13 11.90
C PRO A 101 -11.37 2.21 10.85
N VAL A 102 -11.79 1.94 9.63
CA VAL A 102 -11.82 2.93 8.54
C VAL A 102 -12.79 4.06 8.89
N ARG A 103 -12.37 5.29 8.63
CA ARG A 103 -13.14 6.51 8.84
C ARG A 103 -13.06 7.42 7.64
N ASP A 104 -14.04 8.34 7.53
CA ASP A 104 -14.02 9.39 6.53
C ASP A 104 -13.44 10.68 7.10
N PHE A 105 -12.69 11.39 6.28
CA PHE A 105 -12.03 12.63 6.64
C PHE A 105 -12.28 13.69 5.57
N ALA A 106 -12.59 14.91 6.03
CA ALA A 106 -12.41 16.10 5.22
C ALA A 106 -10.96 16.58 5.39
N ALA A 107 -10.31 16.91 4.29
CA ALA A 107 -8.91 17.32 4.27
C ALA A 107 -8.76 18.64 3.53
N GLU A 108 -7.94 19.55 4.06
CA GLU A 108 -7.52 20.78 3.40
C GLU A 108 -6.08 20.64 2.90
N VAL A 109 -5.83 20.98 1.67
CA VAL A 109 -4.47 21.02 1.10
C VAL A 109 -3.70 22.17 1.73
N CYS A 110 -2.75 21.87 2.62
CA CYS A 110 -1.94 22.89 3.30
C CYS A 110 -0.77 23.35 2.44
N ARG A 111 -0.13 22.41 1.76
CA ARG A 111 1.09 22.64 0.98
C ARG A 111 1.23 21.60 -0.13
N ILE A 112 1.86 21.99 -1.21
CA ILE A 112 2.26 21.13 -2.32
C ILE A 112 3.72 21.44 -2.62
N ASP A 113 4.57 20.41 -2.60
CA ASP A 113 5.99 20.52 -2.94
C ASP A 113 6.28 19.67 -4.17
N ASP A 114 6.95 20.23 -5.16
CA ASP A 114 7.48 19.49 -6.30
C ASP A 114 8.77 18.77 -5.86
N LEU A 115 8.68 17.47 -5.58
CA LEU A 115 9.81 16.67 -5.12
C LEU A 115 10.75 16.31 -6.27
N THR A 116 10.18 16.00 -7.42
CA THR A 116 10.87 15.69 -8.67
C THR A 116 10.02 16.22 -9.85
N PRO A 117 10.51 16.17 -11.10
CA PRO A 117 9.69 16.50 -12.26
C PRO A 117 8.40 15.67 -12.38
N THR A 118 8.36 14.50 -11.75
CA THR A 118 7.22 13.56 -11.86
C THR A 118 6.51 13.26 -10.54
N ILE A 119 7.03 13.69 -9.39
CA ILE A 119 6.46 13.37 -8.07
C ILE A 119 6.25 14.65 -7.26
N ARG A 120 5.04 14.78 -6.69
CA ARG A 120 4.64 15.85 -5.76
C ARG A 120 4.36 15.28 -4.38
N ALA A 121 4.77 16.02 -3.35
CA ALA A 121 4.24 15.82 -1.99
C ALA A 121 3.02 16.72 -1.81
N ILE A 122 1.90 16.13 -1.42
CA ILE A 122 0.67 16.84 -1.05
C ILE A 122 0.47 16.68 0.45
N HIS A 123 0.47 17.80 1.18
CA HIS A 123 0.24 17.85 2.61
C HIS A 123 -1.21 18.21 2.89
N LEU A 124 -1.91 17.32 3.59
CA LEU A 124 -3.33 17.40 3.88
C LEU A 124 -3.55 17.54 5.38
N ARG A 125 -4.18 18.62 5.82
CA ARG A 125 -4.67 18.79 7.19
C ARG A 125 -6.04 18.17 7.30
N LEU A 126 -6.18 17.22 8.23
CA LEU A 126 -7.42 16.49 8.45
C LEU A 126 -8.33 17.23 9.45
N ASN A 127 -9.64 17.09 9.28
CA ASN A 127 -10.64 17.68 10.16
C ASN A 127 -10.73 17.00 11.55
N GLN A 128 -10.13 15.83 11.70
CA GLN A 128 -10.08 15.05 12.94
C GLN A 128 -8.82 14.17 12.98
N PRO A 129 -8.37 13.73 14.17
CA PRO A 129 -7.21 12.85 14.30
C PRO A 129 -7.38 11.54 13.54
N MET A 130 -6.33 11.13 12.82
CA MET A 130 -6.26 9.86 12.13
C MET A 130 -5.19 8.97 12.80
N ARG A 131 -5.59 7.79 13.25
CA ARG A 131 -4.66 6.73 13.64
C ARG A 131 -4.41 5.83 12.43
N PHE A 132 -3.16 5.39 12.26
CA PHE A 132 -2.78 4.41 11.25
C PHE A 132 -1.45 3.73 11.66
N GLN A 133 -1.19 2.55 11.12
CA GLN A 133 0.13 1.93 11.18
C GLN A 133 0.98 2.44 10.01
N ALA A 134 2.26 2.69 10.28
CA ALA A 134 3.20 3.09 9.23
C ALA A 134 3.21 2.08 8.08
N GLY A 135 3.02 2.57 6.86
CA GLY A 135 2.89 1.78 5.63
C GLY A 135 1.47 1.63 5.11
N GLN A 136 0.45 1.99 5.89
CA GLN A 136 -0.93 2.01 5.42
C GLN A 136 -1.21 3.16 4.44
N TYR A 137 -2.33 3.05 3.71
CA TYR A 137 -2.75 4.01 2.69
C TYR A 137 -4.15 4.58 2.96
N VAL A 138 -4.50 5.62 2.24
CA VAL A 138 -5.83 6.23 2.22
C VAL A 138 -6.43 6.13 0.83
N GLN A 139 -7.76 6.11 0.76
CA GLN A 139 -8.53 6.26 -0.47
C GLN A 139 -8.93 7.73 -0.62
N LEU A 140 -8.38 8.41 -1.63
CA LEU A 140 -8.63 9.82 -1.90
C LEU A 140 -9.70 9.98 -2.98
N GLU A 141 -10.76 10.71 -2.68
CA GLU A 141 -11.77 11.13 -3.67
C GLU A 141 -11.18 12.25 -4.52
N ILE A 142 -11.16 12.05 -5.82
CA ILE A 142 -10.62 13.04 -6.76
C ILE A 142 -11.79 13.64 -7.56
N PRO A 143 -11.95 14.96 -7.57
CA PRO A 143 -13.03 15.61 -8.34
C PRO A 143 -13.07 15.16 -9.80
N GLY A 144 -14.27 14.81 -10.27
CA GLY A 144 -14.48 14.33 -11.64
C GLY A 144 -14.19 12.83 -11.86
N LEU A 145 -13.82 12.07 -10.81
CA LEU A 145 -13.72 10.62 -10.86
C LEU A 145 -14.82 9.98 -10.02
N ASN A 146 -15.40 8.90 -10.53
CA ASN A 146 -16.41 8.12 -9.80
C ASN A 146 -15.82 7.18 -8.75
N GLN A 147 -14.51 6.94 -8.82
CA GLN A 147 -13.80 6.04 -7.91
C GLN A 147 -12.66 6.78 -7.22
N SER A 148 -12.48 6.52 -5.93
CA SER A 148 -11.32 6.97 -5.17
C SER A 148 -10.02 6.34 -5.68
N ARG A 149 -8.88 6.89 -5.26
CA ARG A 149 -7.56 6.35 -5.58
C ARG A 149 -6.75 6.16 -4.31
N ALA A 150 -6.07 5.02 -4.25
CA ALA A 150 -5.22 4.66 -3.12
C ALA A 150 -3.89 5.42 -3.17
N PHE A 151 -3.52 6.01 -2.04
CA PHE A 151 -2.22 6.65 -1.85
C PHE A 151 -1.66 6.30 -0.47
N SER A 152 -0.44 5.78 -0.44
CA SER A 152 0.25 5.46 0.81
C SER A 152 0.58 6.72 1.60
N VAL A 153 0.39 6.68 2.92
CA VAL A 153 0.78 7.77 3.82
C VAL A 153 2.30 7.77 3.97
N ALA A 154 2.93 8.87 3.58
CA ALA A 154 4.39 8.98 3.50
C ALA A 154 5.07 9.49 4.79
N CYS A 155 4.31 10.03 5.73
CA CYS A 155 4.81 10.46 7.04
C CYS A 155 4.59 9.40 8.12
N ALA A 156 5.38 9.45 9.19
CA ALA A 156 5.19 8.57 10.34
C ALA A 156 3.89 8.89 11.10
N PRO A 157 3.25 7.90 11.76
CA PRO A 157 2.06 8.12 12.59
C PRO A 157 2.25 9.17 13.69
N GLY A 158 3.43 9.20 14.33
CA GLY A 158 3.78 10.17 15.36
C GLY A 158 3.71 11.61 14.85
N ARG A 159 4.18 11.87 13.64
CA ARG A 159 4.09 13.19 13.01
C ARG A 159 2.63 13.60 12.77
N THR A 160 1.81 12.70 12.24
CA THR A 160 0.38 12.96 12.04
C THR A 160 -0.33 13.24 13.35
N ALA A 161 -0.03 12.49 14.42
CA ALA A 161 -0.58 12.72 15.74
C ALA A 161 -0.22 14.11 16.29
N ALA A 162 0.98 14.59 16.02
CA ALA A 162 1.46 15.90 16.49
C ALA A 162 0.92 17.09 15.68
N THR A 163 0.70 16.91 14.36
CA THR A 163 0.38 18.03 13.45
C THR A 163 -1.07 18.03 12.94
N GLY A 164 -1.76 16.90 13.00
CA GLY A 164 -3.05 16.70 12.33
C GLY A 164 -2.94 16.61 10.80
N GLU A 165 -1.72 16.45 10.27
CA GLU A 165 -1.44 16.43 8.84
C GLU A 165 -0.92 15.06 8.38
N ILE A 166 -1.32 14.66 7.17
CA ILE A 166 -0.72 13.54 6.44
C ILE A 166 -0.01 14.05 5.19
N GLU A 167 0.94 13.27 4.72
CA GLU A 167 1.70 13.53 3.50
C GLU A 167 1.50 12.39 2.50
N LEU A 168 1.17 12.74 1.25
CA LEU A 168 1.01 11.80 0.15
C LEU A 168 2.01 12.15 -0.96
N ASN A 169 2.86 11.19 -1.37
CA ASN A 169 3.82 11.38 -2.46
C ASN A 169 3.25 10.78 -3.75
N ILE A 170 2.84 11.62 -4.66
CA ILE A 170 2.03 11.25 -5.82
C ILE A 170 2.85 11.40 -7.10
N ARG A 171 3.04 10.27 -7.80
CA ARG A 171 3.65 10.26 -9.12
C ARG A 171 2.62 10.59 -10.19
N ARG A 172 2.96 11.47 -11.11
CA ARG A 172 2.18 11.74 -12.31
C ARG A 172 2.24 10.54 -13.25
N VAL A 173 1.08 9.94 -13.51
CA VAL A 173 0.94 8.85 -14.48
C VAL A 173 0.60 9.49 -15.85
N PRO A 174 1.36 9.24 -16.91
CA PRO A 174 1.03 9.72 -18.24
C PRO A 174 -0.39 9.32 -18.66
N GLY A 175 -1.24 10.29 -19.03
CA GLY A 175 -2.64 10.05 -19.38
C GLY A 175 -3.56 9.71 -18.19
N GLY A 176 -3.04 9.68 -16.96
CA GLY A 176 -3.83 9.40 -15.76
C GLY A 176 -4.66 10.62 -15.36
N VAL A 177 -5.99 10.52 -15.42
CA VAL A 177 -6.92 11.63 -15.09
C VAL A 177 -6.75 12.09 -13.65
N GLY A 178 -6.74 11.15 -12.69
CA GLY A 178 -6.63 11.50 -11.27
C GLY A 178 -5.30 12.13 -10.90
N THR A 179 -4.19 11.53 -11.30
CA THR A 179 -2.86 12.12 -11.05
C THR A 179 -2.63 13.40 -11.85
N GLY A 180 -3.24 13.52 -13.04
CA GLY A 180 -3.26 14.77 -13.81
C GLY A 180 -3.91 15.91 -13.02
N TYR A 181 -5.11 15.68 -12.46
CA TYR A 181 -5.78 16.66 -11.60
C TYR A 181 -4.91 17.08 -10.40
N LEU A 182 -4.33 16.11 -9.69
CA LEU A 182 -3.50 16.36 -8.51
C LEU A 182 -2.20 17.11 -8.81
N HIS A 183 -1.68 17.01 -10.05
CA HIS A 183 -0.48 17.73 -10.49
C HIS A 183 -0.76 19.09 -11.16
N GLU A 184 -1.91 19.27 -11.79
CA GLU A 184 -2.14 20.42 -12.65
C GLU A 184 -3.17 21.39 -12.09
N GLN A 185 -4.13 20.90 -11.32
CA GLN A 185 -5.30 21.69 -10.90
C GLN A 185 -5.36 21.94 -9.40
N LEU A 186 -4.89 20.95 -8.57
CA LEU A 186 -4.94 21.05 -7.13
C LEU A 186 -4.06 22.18 -6.60
N LYS A 187 -4.58 22.94 -5.62
CA LYS A 187 -3.90 24.10 -5.02
C LYS A 187 -4.00 24.07 -3.49
N PRO A 188 -3.07 24.71 -2.77
CA PRO A 188 -3.23 24.98 -1.36
C PRO A 188 -4.55 25.72 -1.07
N GLY A 189 -5.27 25.29 -0.03
CA GLY A 189 -6.60 25.76 0.32
C GLY A 189 -7.75 24.94 -0.28
N ASP A 190 -7.51 24.09 -1.26
CA ASP A 190 -8.53 23.18 -1.79
C ASP A 190 -8.94 22.13 -0.74
N ARG A 191 -10.17 21.66 -0.86
CA ARG A 191 -10.73 20.63 0.03
C ARG A 191 -10.95 19.34 -0.72
N LEU A 192 -10.51 18.25 -0.09
CA LEU A 192 -10.66 16.89 -0.58
C LEU A 192 -11.36 16.04 0.48
N ARG A 193 -11.87 14.90 0.07
CA ARG A 193 -12.38 13.85 0.98
C ARG A 193 -11.51 12.62 0.82
N LEU A 194 -11.30 11.93 1.91
CA LEU A 194 -10.60 10.66 1.93
C LEU A 194 -11.15 9.74 3.00
N SER A 195 -10.93 8.46 2.82
CA SER A 195 -11.21 7.44 3.83
C SER A 195 -9.94 6.65 4.14
N GLY A 196 -9.88 6.07 5.32
CA GLY A 196 -8.72 5.28 5.78
C GLY A 196 -8.71 5.04 7.28
N PRO A 197 -7.64 4.38 7.77
CA PRO A 197 -6.55 3.77 7.00
C PRO A 197 -6.92 2.42 6.39
N TYR A 198 -6.24 2.04 5.32
CA TYR A 198 -6.38 0.75 4.66
C TYR A 198 -5.04 0.02 4.58
N GLY A 199 -5.09 -1.29 4.36
CA GLY A 199 -3.94 -2.12 4.06
C GLY A 199 -3.26 -2.74 5.26
N ARG A 200 -2.46 -3.80 5.00
CA ARG A 200 -1.65 -4.52 5.99
C ARG A 200 -0.16 -4.58 5.61
N PHE A 201 0.31 -3.56 4.94
CA PHE A 201 1.72 -3.38 4.65
C PHE A 201 2.37 -2.59 5.78
N PHE A 202 2.77 -3.26 6.87
CA PHE A 202 3.41 -2.70 8.06
C PHE A 202 4.55 -3.60 8.54
N VAL A 203 5.43 -3.09 9.40
CA VAL A 203 6.58 -3.86 9.90
C VAL A 203 6.15 -4.85 10.99
N ARG A 204 6.55 -6.13 10.85
CA ARG A 204 6.33 -7.19 11.84
C ARG A 204 7.39 -7.08 12.93
N LYS A 205 7.16 -6.12 13.84
CA LYS A 205 8.12 -5.72 14.89
C LYS A 205 8.40 -6.85 15.90
N SER A 206 7.44 -7.75 16.15
CA SER A 206 7.58 -8.88 17.09
C SER A 206 8.69 -9.85 16.69
N ALA A 207 8.98 -9.99 15.39
CA ALA A 207 10.04 -10.87 14.89
C ALA A 207 11.46 -10.41 15.25
N ARG A 208 11.66 -9.11 15.55
CA ARG A 208 12.95 -8.48 15.90
C ARG A 208 14.09 -8.86 14.98
N MET A 209 13.81 -8.90 13.68
CA MET A 209 14.78 -9.22 12.64
C MET A 209 15.37 -7.96 11.99
N PRO A 210 16.56 -8.03 11.40
CA PRO A 210 17.05 -7.01 10.48
C PRO A 210 16.06 -6.75 9.34
N LEU A 211 15.86 -5.48 8.99
CA LEU A 211 14.85 -5.04 8.02
C LEU A 211 15.52 -4.56 6.72
N LEU A 212 15.01 -5.05 5.60
CA LEU A 212 15.43 -4.64 4.27
C LEU A 212 14.24 -4.01 3.53
N PHE A 213 14.34 -2.72 3.24
CA PHE A 213 13.37 -2.01 2.42
C PHE A 213 13.91 -1.87 0.99
N LEU A 214 13.12 -2.34 0.00
CA LEU A 214 13.39 -2.18 -1.42
C LEU A 214 12.29 -1.30 -2.03
N ALA A 215 12.62 -0.05 -2.32
CA ALA A 215 11.67 0.94 -2.80
C ALA A 215 11.98 1.43 -4.20
N GLY A 216 10.94 1.68 -5.02
CA GLY A 216 11.10 2.25 -6.35
C GLY A 216 10.05 3.29 -6.70
N GLY A 217 10.48 4.41 -7.28
CA GLY A 217 9.57 5.48 -7.65
C GLY A 217 8.84 6.08 -6.44
N SER A 218 7.53 6.35 -6.58
CA SER A 218 6.68 6.78 -5.47
C SER A 218 6.40 5.68 -4.44
N GLY A 219 6.82 4.44 -4.69
CA GLY A 219 6.80 3.36 -3.70
C GLY A 219 7.71 3.60 -2.49
N LEU A 220 8.46 4.70 -2.45
CA LEU A 220 9.18 5.13 -1.26
C LEU A 220 8.25 5.57 -0.11
N SER A 221 7.01 5.94 -0.38
CA SER A 221 6.08 6.50 0.61
C SER A 221 5.90 5.60 1.83
N SER A 222 5.50 4.35 1.65
CA SER A 222 5.30 3.39 2.75
C SER A 222 6.61 3.09 3.50
N PRO A 223 7.74 2.74 2.84
CA PRO A 223 9.03 2.57 3.50
C PRO A 223 9.49 3.80 4.28
N ARG A 224 9.29 5.02 3.75
CA ARG A 224 9.64 6.25 4.48
C ARG A 224 8.85 6.38 5.78
N SER A 225 7.53 6.19 5.72
CA SER A 225 6.68 6.18 6.91
C SER A 225 7.15 5.15 7.95
N MET A 226 7.46 3.91 7.51
CA MET A 226 7.92 2.84 8.38
C MET A 226 9.30 3.11 9.00
N ILE A 227 10.25 3.60 8.21
CA ILE A 227 11.61 3.90 8.70
C ILE A 227 11.58 5.00 9.75
N HIS A 228 10.84 6.08 9.51
CA HIS A 228 10.68 7.13 10.52
C HIS A 228 10.02 6.60 11.79
N ASP A 229 8.92 5.84 11.69
CA ASP A 229 8.24 5.25 12.84
C ASP A 229 9.16 4.31 13.65
N LEU A 230 9.99 3.51 12.98
CA LEU A 230 10.97 2.64 13.61
C LEU A 230 12.05 3.44 14.37
N LEU A 231 12.66 4.41 13.71
CA LEU A 231 13.73 5.21 14.30
C LEU A 231 13.22 6.09 15.45
N GLU A 232 12.05 6.69 15.31
CA GLU A 232 11.38 7.49 16.36
C GLU A 232 10.97 6.64 17.56
N SER A 233 10.58 5.36 17.35
CA SER A 233 10.22 4.41 18.41
C SER A 233 11.43 3.71 19.05
N GLY A 234 12.67 4.02 18.66
CA GLY A 234 13.89 3.45 19.23
C GLY A 234 14.17 2.01 18.79
N TRP A 235 13.78 1.64 17.58
CA TRP A 235 14.13 0.34 16.99
C TRP A 235 15.65 0.15 16.90
N ASP A 236 16.15 -0.98 17.41
CA ASP A 236 17.57 -1.25 17.59
C ASP A 236 18.17 -2.27 16.57
N GLN A 237 17.32 -2.98 15.83
CA GLN A 237 17.81 -3.91 14.80
C GLN A 237 18.24 -3.15 13.54
N PRO A 238 19.16 -3.72 12.73
CA PRO A 238 19.60 -3.11 11.49
C PRO A 238 18.44 -2.82 10.52
N ILE A 239 18.47 -1.66 9.90
CA ILE A 239 17.54 -1.22 8.85
C ILE A 239 18.36 -0.86 7.62
N THR A 240 18.08 -1.44 6.48
CA THR A 240 18.67 -1.05 5.20
C THR A 240 17.58 -0.61 4.22
N LEU A 241 17.73 0.58 3.66
CA LEU A 241 16.91 1.06 2.55
C LEU A 241 17.72 1.05 1.25
N VAL A 242 17.33 0.23 0.28
CA VAL A 242 17.78 0.35 -1.11
C VAL A 242 16.68 1.05 -1.89
N TYR A 243 16.94 2.27 -2.33
CA TYR A 243 15.95 3.10 -3.00
C TYR A 243 16.37 3.38 -4.44
N GLY A 244 15.53 2.99 -5.39
CA GLY A 244 15.79 3.07 -6.82
C GLY A 244 14.93 4.08 -7.56
N GLN A 245 15.58 4.82 -8.44
CA GLN A 245 14.95 5.72 -9.40
C GLN A 245 15.59 5.54 -10.79
N ARG A 246 15.02 6.20 -11.79
CA ARG A 246 15.57 6.16 -13.14
C ARG A 246 16.90 6.93 -13.21
N ASN A 247 16.94 8.13 -12.67
CA ASN A 247 18.09 9.03 -12.68
C ASN A 247 18.15 9.89 -11.42
N LEU A 248 19.22 10.68 -11.27
CA LEU A 248 19.45 11.54 -10.10
C LEU A 248 18.36 12.57 -9.88
N GLY A 249 17.78 13.14 -10.96
CA GLY A 249 16.71 14.14 -10.85
C GLY A 249 15.39 13.60 -10.29
N GLU A 250 15.22 12.28 -10.27
CA GLU A 250 14.05 11.60 -9.71
C GLU A 250 14.29 11.07 -8.28
N LEU A 251 15.51 11.16 -7.74
CA LEU A 251 15.78 10.82 -6.34
C LEU A 251 15.26 11.93 -5.42
N TYR A 252 14.20 11.65 -4.67
CA TYR A 252 13.67 12.57 -3.66
C TYR A 252 13.91 12.05 -2.25
N TYR A 253 13.96 12.96 -1.30
CA TYR A 253 14.37 12.71 0.10
C TYR A 253 15.78 12.13 0.26
N ASP A 254 16.65 12.21 -0.75
CA ASP A 254 18.02 11.69 -0.68
C ASP A 254 18.82 12.32 0.47
N ALA A 255 18.74 13.65 0.62
CA ALA A 255 19.40 14.36 1.72
C ALA A 255 18.84 13.93 3.10
N GLU A 256 17.52 13.71 3.22
CA GLU A 256 16.87 13.24 4.46
C GLU A 256 17.41 11.87 4.86
N PHE A 257 17.46 10.91 3.94
CA PHE A 257 17.94 9.56 4.25
C PHE A 257 19.43 9.50 4.52
N ARG A 258 20.25 10.36 3.89
CA ARG A 258 21.67 10.49 4.22
C ARG A 258 21.87 11.06 5.63
N ASP A 259 21.10 12.05 6.02
CA ASP A 259 21.11 12.61 7.37
C ASP A 259 20.66 11.56 8.41
N LEU A 260 19.60 10.81 8.13
CA LEU A 260 19.16 9.69 8.99
C LEU A 260 20.28 8.64 9.16
N ALA A 261 20.97 8.27 8.08
CA ALA A 261 22.07 7.30 8.14
C ALA A 261 23.28 7.82 8.93
N GLN A 262 23.51 9.14 9.00
CA GLN A 262 24.55 9.72 9.84
C GLN A 262 24.15 9.75 11.33
N ARG A 263 22.86 9.95 11.63
CA ARG A 263 22.36 10.07 13.01
C ARG A 263 22.04 8.73 13.67
N HIS A 264 21.73 7.69 12.90
CA HIS A 264 21.30 6.39 13.40
C HIS A 264 22.25 5.29 12.92
N ALA A 265 23.09 4.78 13.81
CA ALA A 265 24.10 3.77 13.48
C ALA A 265 23.53 2.45 12.98
N ASN A 266 22.26 2.16 13.27
CA ASN A 266 21.54 0.98 12.80
C ASN A 266 20.80 1.19 11.47
N PHE A 267 20.87 2.39 10.85
CA PHE A 267 20.25 2.68 9.57
C PHE A 267 21.26 2.84 8.44
N SER A 268 21.06 2.13 7.34
CA SER A 268 21.88 2.20 6.12
C SER A 268 21.02 2.63 4.93
N TYR A 269 21.50 3.59 4.16
CA TYR A 269 20.84 4.09 2.97
C TYR A 269 21.69 3.84 1.71
N VAL A 270 21.10 3.17 0.73
CA VAL A 270 21.75 2.76 -0.54
C VAL A 270 20.92 3.30 -1.70
N PRO A 271 21.18 4.54 -2.17
CA PRO A 271 20.51 5.07 -3.36
C PRO A 271 21.00 4.40 -4.64
N ALA A 272 20.08 4.09 -5.55
CA ALA A 272 20.31 3.45 -6.82
C ALA A 272 19.64 4.19 -7.98
N VAL A 273 20.28 4.22 -9.14
CA VAL A 273 19.69 4.75 -10.37
C VAL A 273 19.95 3.79 -11.53
N SER A 274 18.95 3.59 -12.40
CA SER A 274 19.08 2.68 -13.55
C SER A 274 19.85 3.33 -14.71
N ASP A 275 19.69 4.64 -14.91
CA ASP A 275 20.44 5.39 -15.92
C ASP A 275 21.86 5.67 -15.39
N PRO A 276 22.87 5.81 -16.27
CA PRO A 276 24.22 6.17 -15.84
C PRO A 276 24.24 7.50 -15.05
N PRO A 277 24.73 7.50 -13.79
CA PRO A 277 24.66 8.69 -12.93
C PRO A 277 25.74 9.74 -13.21
N GLY A 278 26.71 9.43 -14.06
CA GLY A 278 27.94 10.20 -14.26
C GLY A 278 29.03 9.84 -13.24
N ASP A 279 30.27 10.24 -13.57
CA ASP A 279 31.44 9.91 -12.75
C ASP A 279 31.38 10.59 -11.37
N GLY A 280 31.68 9.83 -10.34
CA GLY A 280 31.76 10.33 -8.96
C GLY A 280 30.42 10.58 -8.26
N ALA A 281 29.29 10.25 -8.87
CA ALA A 281 27.98 10.37 -8.20
C ALA A 281 27.89 9.42 -6.99
N PRO A 282 27.41 9.88 -5.83
CA PRO A 282 27.36 9.08 -4.60
C PRO A 282 26.12 8.16 -4.58
N VAL A 283 25.89 7.42 -5.67
CA VAL A 283 24.79 6.48 -5.87
C VAL A 283 25.29 5.22 -6.57
N ARG A 284 24.55 4.13 -6.45
CA ARG A 284 24.84 2.89 -7.19
C ARG A 284 24.12 2.93 -8.53
N GLN A 285 24.78 2.47 -9.58
CA GLN A 285 24.14 2.21 -10.87
C GLN A 285 23.55 0.80 -10.88
N GLY A 286 22.31 0.66 -11.33
CA GLY A 286 21.60 -0.59 -11.49
C GLY A 286 20.17 -0.56 -10.96
N PHE A 287 19.44 -1.64 -11.18
CA PHE A 287 18.12 -1.82 -10.60
C PHE A 287 18.20 -2.17 -9.11
N VAL A 288 17.16 -1.85 -8.36
CA VAL A 288 17.08 -2.04 -6.90
C VAL A 288 17.49 -3.46 -6.47
N HIS A 289 17.00 -4.49 -7.15
CA HIS A 289 17.29 -5.88 -6.83
C HIS A 289 18.76 -6.27 -7.09
N GLU A 290 19.39 -5.71 -8.12
CA GLU A 290 20.79 -5.95 -8.44
C GLU A 290 21.70 -5.27 -7.43
N VAL A 291 21.39 -4.01 -7.10
CA VAL A 291 22.10 -3.23 -6.09
C VAL A 291 21.98 -3.89 -4.72
N ALA A 292 20.79 -4.35 -4.33
CA ALA A 292 20.58 -5.10 -3.09
C ALA A 292 21.43 -6.38 -3.08
N ARG A 293 21.41 -7.18 -4.15
CA ARG A 293 22.22 -8.40 -4.26
C ARG A 293 23.71 -8.12 -4.07
N THR A 294 24.23 -7.06 -4.67
CA THR A 294 25.62 -6.68 -4.53
C THR A 294 25.94 -6.19 -3.12
N HIS A 295 25.05 -5.42 -2.51
CA HIS A 295 25.23 -4.86 -1.16
C HIS A 295 25.24 -5.96 -0.07
N PHE A 296 24.48 -7.02 -0.26
CA PHE A 296 24.35 -8.15 0.68
C PHE A 296 25.16 -9.39 0.26
N ASP A 297 26.10 -9.26 -0.66
CA ASP A 297 26.92 -10.38 -1.19
C ASP A 297 26.08 -11.59 -1.62
N GLY A 298 24.88 -11.33 -2.11
CA GLY A 298 23.93 -12.33 -2.59
C GLY A 298 23.18 -13.13 -1.52
N SER A 299 23.31 -12.81 -0.23
CA SER A 299 22.60 -13.52 0.86
C SER A 299 21.72 -12.58 1.65
N PHE A 300 20.42 -12.91 1.75
CA PHE A 300 19.43 -12.15 2.52
C PHE A 300 18.88 -12.95 3.71
N ALA A 301 19.52 -14.07 4.04
CA ALA A 301 19.10 -14.93 5.13
C ALA A 301 19.04 -14.15 6.46
N GLY A 302 17.97 -14.37 7.24
CA GLY A 302 17.80 -13.73 8.54
C GLY A 302 17.27 -12.29 8.50
N HIS A 303 16.77 -11.82 7.36
CA HIS A 303 16.09 -10.52 7.22
C HIS A 303 14.59 -10.68 7.05
N GLN A 304 13.86 -9.60 7.30
CA GLN A 304 12.53 -9.37 6.71
C GLN A 304 12.64 -8.31 5.62
N ALA A 305 12.01 -8.56 4.48
CA ALA A 305 12.05 -7.63 3.34
C ALA A 305 10.68 -6.99 3.09
N TYR A 306 10.70 -5.67 2.89
CA TYR A 306 9.53 -4.84 2.60
C TYR A 306 9.71 -4.16 1.25
N LEU A 307 8.91 -4.58 0.28
CA LEU A 307 9.04 -4.17 -1.12
C LEU A 307 7.88 -3.25 -1.51
N CYS A 308 8.17 -2.06 -2.04
CA CYS A 308 7.11 -1.17 -2.48
C CYS A 308 7.48 -0.46 -3.80
N GLY A 309 6.61 -0.57 -4.80
CA GLY A 309 6.83 0.02 -6.11
C GLY A 309 6.14 -0.66 -7.28
N PRO A 310 6.64 -0.46 -8.51
CA PRO A 310 6.04 -1.04 -9.72
C PRO A 310 6.06 -2.58 -9.73
N PRO A 311 5.04 -3.25 -10.32
CA PRO A 311 4.94 -4.70 -10.35
C PRO A 311 6.20 -5.42 -10.85
N ALA A 312 6.80 -4.96 -11.94
CA ALA A 312 8.01 -5.57 -12.51
C ALA A 312 9.21 -5.50 -11.56
N MET A 313 9.35 -4.40 -10.79
CA MET A 313 10.39 -4.29 -9.76
C MET A 313 10.15 -5.28 -8.63
N ILE A 314 8.90 -5.38 -8.15
CA ILE A 314 8.53 -6.30 -7.07
C ILE A 314 8.85 -7.75 -7.47
N ASP A 315 8.47 -8.18 -8.69
CA ASP A 315 8.74 -9.53 -9.19
C ASP A 315 10.25 -9.84 -9.25
N ALA A 316 11.04 -8.89 -9.76
CA ALA A 316 12.49 -9.02 -9.82
C ALA A 316 13.12 -9.07 -8.41
N CYS A 317 12.63 -8.25 -7.48
CA CYS A 317 13.08 -8.25 -6.08
C CYS A 317 12.75 -9.58 -5.39
N ILE A 318 11.51 -10.08 -5.49
CA ILE A 318 11.11 -11.36 -4.89
C ILE A 318 12.01 -12.49 -5.42
N THR A 319 12.20 -12.56 -6.74
CA THR A 319 13.07 -13.57 -7.36
C THR A 319 14.49 -13.51 -6.79
N THR A 320 15.06 -12.30 -6.70
CA THR A 320 16.42 -12.10 -6.20
C THR A 320 16.56 -12.47 -4.72
N LEU A 321 15.58 -12.07 -3.89
CA LEU A 321 15.56 -12.37 -2.46
C LEU A 321 15.46 -13.87 -2.20
N MET A 322 14.58 -14.59 -2.93
CA MET A 322 14.42 -16.03 -2.81
C MET A 322 15.70 -16.78 -3.25
N GLN A 323 16.35 -16.36 -4.33
CA GLN A 323 17.65 -16.89 -4.74
C GLN A 323 18.73 -16.64 -3.67
N GLY A 324 18.63 -15.56 -2.93
CA GLY A 324 19.50 -15.21 -1.80
C GLY A 324 19.05 -15.77 -0.45
N ARG A 325 18.24 -16.83 -0.42
CA ARG A 325 17.79 -17.57 0.78
C ARG A 325 16.86 -16.79 1.72
N LEU A 326 16.11 -15.84 1.21
CA LEU A 326 14.98 -15.25 1.92
C LEU A 326 13.69 -15.92 1.45
N PHE A 327 12.87 -16.40 2.38
CA PHE A 327 11.65 -17.15 2.05
C PHE A 327 10.44 -16.22 1.99
N GLU A 328 9.41 -16.63 1.25
CA GLU A 328 8.19 -15.86 0.98
C GLU A 328 7.52 -15.33 2.27
N ARG A 329 7.51 -16.10 3.34
CA ARG A 329 6.94 -15.70 4.65
C ARG A 329 7.59 -14.47 5.27
N ASP A 330 8.83 -14.14 4.85
CA ASP A 330 9.60 -12.99 5.34
C ASP A 330 9.69 -11.87 4.28
N ILE A 331 8.91 -11.98 3.19
CA ILE A 331 8.84 -11.01 2.10
C ILE A 331 7.45 -10.38 2.04
N PHE A 332 7.36 -9.11 2.40
CA PHE A 332 6.12 -8.32 2.38
C PHE A 332 6.18 -7.31 1.25
N HIS A 333 5.08 -7.13 0.53
CA HIS A 333 5.11 -6.22 -0.61
C HIS A 333 3.80 -5.50 -0.87
N GLU A 334 3.91 -4.28 -1.41
CA GLU A 334 2.80 -3.50 -1.94
C GLU A 334 3.10 -3.09 -3.38
N ARG A 335 2.23 -3.50 -4.32
CA ARG A 335 2.37 -3.23 -5.75
C ARG A 335 1.60 -1.99 -6.14
N PHE A 336 2.24 -1.01 -6.74
CA PHE A 336 1.58 0.16 -7.28
C PHE A 336 1.09 -0.13 -8.69
N ILE A 337 -0.18 -0.53 -8.79
CA ILE A 337 -0.82 -0.91 -10.06
C ILE A 337 -1.56 0.31 -10.60
N SER A 338 -1.21 0.76 -11.82
CA SER A 338 -1.99 1.77 -12.53
C SER A 338 -3.24 1.14 -13.18
N ALA A 339 -4.22 1.99 -13.55
CA ALA A 339 -5.40 1.52 -14.30
C ALA A 339 -5.02 0.86 -15.64
N ALA A 340 -3.92 1.29 -16.26
CA ALA A 340 -3.39 0.68 -17.47
C ALA A 340 -2.79 -0.71 -17.19
N ASP A 341 -2.09 -0.86 -16.06
CA ASP A 341 -1.56 -2.17 -15.63
C ASP A 341 -2.69 -3.14 -15.31
N ALA A 342 -3.75 -2.67 -14.63
CA ALA A 342 -4.92 -3.48 -14.29
C ALA A 342 -5.64 -4.03 -15.55
N GLN A 343 -5.65 -3.27 -16.65
CA GLN A 343 -6.20 -3.75 -17.94
C GLN A 343 -5.29 -4.78 -18.62
N GLN A 344 -4.00 -4.84 -18.28
CA GLN A 344 -3.02 -5.78 -18.83
C GLN A 344 -2.86 -7.06 -18.01
N VAL A 345 -3.45 -7.18 -16.83
CA VAL A 345 -3.45 -8.41 -16.02
C VAL A 345 -4.26 -9.47 -16.78
N ARG A 346 -3.59 -10.07 -17.76
CA ARG A 346 -4.01 -11.33 -18.37
C ARG A 346 -3.71 -12.43 -17.36
N SER A 347 -4.63 -13.38 -17.26
CA SER A 347 -4.49 -14.58 -16.44
C SER A 347 -3.04 -15.08 -16.42
N PRO A 348 -2.46 -15.40 -15.25
CA PRO A 348 -1.10 -15.98 -15.16
C PRO A 348 -0.94 -17.29 -15.98
N LEU A 349 -2.03 -17.92 -16.38
CA LEU A 349 -2.06 -19.12 -17.25
C LEU A 349 -1.77 -18.84 -18.73
N PHE A 350 -1.72 -17.59 -19.19
CA PHE A 350 -1.47 -17.23 -20.59
C PHE A 350 -0.23 -16.34 -20.77
N ARG A 351 0.87 -16.67 -20.10
CA ARG A 351 2.17 -16.16 -20.55
C ARG A 351 2.45 -16.78 -21.94
N LYS A 352 2.46 -15.96 -23.00
CA LYS A 352 3.07 -16.39 -24.26
C LYS A 352 4.55 -16.69 -23.97
N VAL A 353 4.92 -17.92 -24.25
CA VAL A 353 6.30 -18.38 -24.34
C VAL A 353 7.00 -17.58 -25.43
#